data_155997e8b36a9cc2ae4a7f3256c5675e
#
_entry.id   155997e8b36a9cc2ae4a7f3256c5675e
#
_cell.length_a   1.000
_cell.length_b   1.000
_cell.length_c   1.000
_cell.angle_alpha   90.00
_cell.angle_beta   90.00
_cell.angle_gamma   90.00
#
_symmetry.space_group_name_H-M   'P 1'
#
loop_
_entity.id
_entity.type
_entity.pdbx_description
1 polymer ?
#
loop_
_entity_poly.entity_id
_entity_poly.type
_entity_poly.pdbx_seq_one_letter_code
_entity_poly.pdbx_strand_id
1 'polypeptide(L)'
;MDFKFTDEQIMIRDTAEAFLVENCSSTAVRQFMDTELGYDLNLWKRICDQMYWQGLLVPENYGGLGLGYVELVAILEQMGRYLCCSPFYGSICLGVNALLVAGTEQQKTIFLPQILAGKTATIAYTGEAGGWDSHSIQTSYKKQGDSYCLNGTYRFVPDGHSADILVLAAREEGAQGEEGISLFILPTKTSGITREWLPTIDQTRPQGQVIL
;
A
#
# COMPACT_ATOMS: atom_id res chain seq x y z
N MET A 1 26.21 -15.87 13.05
CA MET A 1 25.26 -15.11 12.26
C MET A 1 25.57 -13.65 12.51
N ASP A 2 25.96 -12.88 11.51
CA ASP A 2 26.22 -11.45 11.67
C ASP A 2 24.91 -10.69 11.43
N PHE A 3 24.44 -9.91 12.42
CA PHE A 3 23.22 -9.12 12.35
C PHE A 3 23.48 -7.66 11.94
N LYS A 4 24.71 -7.33 11.53
CA LYS A 4 25.04 -5.99 11.06
C LYS A 4 24.56 -5.80 9.62
N PHE A 5 24.14 -4.60 9.30
CA PHE A 5 23.93 -4.20 7.92
C PHE A 5 25.22 -4.30 7.11
N THR A 6 25.10 -4.70 5.85
CA THR A 6 26.21 -4.60 4.89
C THR A 6 26.49 -3.13 4.57
N ASP A 7 27.65 -2.87 3.95
CA ASP A 7 28.00 -1.50 3.55
C ASP A 7 26.97 -0.92 2.56
N GLU A 8 26.39 -1.75 1.68
CA GLU A 8 25.31 -1.34 0.75
C GLU A 8 24.02 -1.00 1.52
N GLN A 9 23.64 -1.79 2.50
CA GLN A 9 22.46 -1.52 3.33
C GLN A 9 22.62 -0.26 4.18
N ILE A 10 23.84 -0.01 4.69
CA ILE A 10 24.21 1.23 5.38
C ILE A 10 24.08 2.42 4.42
N MET A 11 24.59 2.30 3.20
CA MET A 11 24.48 3.35 2.18
C MET A 11 23.03 3.65 1.82
N ILE A 12 22.16 2.63 1.68
CA ILE A 12 20.72 2.81 1.44
C ILE A 12 20.08 3.58 2.59
N ARG A 13 20.36 3.18 3.83
CA ARG A 13 19.87 3.86 5.04
C ARG A 13 20.29 5.31 5.10
N ASP A 14 21.57 5.59 4.91
CA ASP A 14 22.16 6.93 5.03
C ASP A 14 21.64 7.84 3.90
N THR A 15 21.44 7.29 2.69
CA THR A 15 20.83 8.01 1.58
C THR A 15 19.36 8.33 1.88
N ALA A 16 18.63 7.38 2.49
CA ALA A 16 17.25 7.62 2.91
C ALA A 16 17.17 8.70 4.00
N GLU A 17 18.06 8.66 5.00
CA GLU A 17 18.14 9.69 6.04
C GLU A 17 18.40 11.08 5.43
N ALA A 18 19.40 11.20 4.56
CA ALA A 18 19.74 12.48 3.93
C ALA A 18 18.55 13.07 3.14
N PHE A 19 17.87 12.25 2.34
CA PHE A 19 16.68 12.69 1.61
C PHE A 19 15.55 13.14 2.55
N LEU A 20 15.29 12.40 3.62
CA LEU A 20 14.18 12.69 4.53
C LEU A 20 14.47 13.90 5.44
N VAL A 21 15.73 14.11 5.88
CA VAL A 21 16.14 15.33 6.59
C VAL A 21 15.79 16.58 5.78
N GLU A 22 16.07 16.55 4.50
CA GLU A 22 15.81 17.69 3.59
C GLU A 22 14.31 17.93 3.38
N ASN A 23 13.48 16.86 3.32
CA ASN A 23 12.13 16.94 2.82
C ASN A 23 11.03 16.78 3.88
N CYS A 24 11.33 16.22 5.05
CA CYS A 24 10.37 15.89 6.09
C CYS A 24 10.64 16.66 7.39
N SER A 25 10.84 17.99 7.30
CA SER A 25 10.89 18.82 8.50
C SER A 25 9.55 18.75 9.25
N SER A 26 9.55 19.01 10.56
CA SER A 26 8.31 19.03 11.37
C SER A 26 7.24 19.97 10.80
N THR A 27 7.63 21.09 10.21
CA THR A 27 6.70 22.03 9.55
C THR A 27 6.13 21.41 8.28
N ALA A 28 6.96 20.78 7.43
CA ALA A 28 6.52 20.12 6.21
C ALA A 28 5.56 18.96 6.50
N VAL A 29 5.88 18.12 7.48
CA VAL A 29 5.01 17.01 7.92
C VAL A 29 3.63 17.52 8.32
N ARG A 30 3.54 18.61 9.11
CA ARG A 30 2.25 19.21 9.50
C ARG A 30 1.46 19.71 8.29
N GLN A 31 2.12 20.32 7.32
CA GLN A 31 1.48 20.76 6.08
C GLN A 31 0.96 19.57 5.26
N PHE A 32 1.70 18.48 5.21
CA PHE A 32 1.31 17.28 4.46
C PHE A 32 0.08 16.60 5.08
N MET A 33 0.01 16.53 6.42
CA MET A 33 -1.15 15.98 7.13
C MET A 33 -2.46 16.75 6.83
N ASP A 34 -2.36 18.06 6.55
CA ASP A 34 -3.51 18.91 6.27
C ASP A 34 -3.99 18.84 4.80
N THR A 35 -3.32 18.06 3.94
CA THR A 35 -3.75 17.90 2.54
C THR A 35 -4.89 16.87 2.44
N GLU A 36 -5.71 16.95 1.38
CA GLU A 36 -6.76 15.96 1.10
C GLU A 36 -6.24 14.54 0.90
N LEU A 37 -4.99 14.38 0.51
CA LEU A 37 -4.34 13.08 0.31
C LEU A 37 -3.64 12.56 1.56
N GLY A 38 -3.33 13.45 2.53
CA GLY A 38 -2.51 13.14 3.70
C GLY A 38 -1.01 13.05 3.38
N TYR A 39 -0.61 13.49 2.18
CA TYR A 39 0.79 13.57 1.75
C TYR A 39 0.95 14.61 0.63
N ASP A 40 2.19 15.00 0.34
CA ASP A 40 2.52 15.91 -0.74
C ASP A 40 2.84 15.12 -2.03
N LEU A 41 2.15 15.46 -3.13
CA LEU A 41 2.34 14.81 -4.44
C LEU A 41 3.74 15.03 -5.02
N ASN A 42 4.36 16.19 -4.74
CA ASN A 42 5.71 16.46 -5.24
C ASN A 42 6.74 15.64 -4.46
N LEU A 43 6.54 15.47 -3.15
CA LEU A 43 7.38 14.58 -2.37
C LEU A 43 7.26 13.14 -2.87
N TRP A 44 6.02 12.65 -3.10
CA TRP A 44 5.82 11.31 -3.65
C TRP A 44 6.49 11.15 -5.02
N LYS A 45 6.32 12.13 -5.89
CA LYS A 45 6.99 12.13 -7.20
C LYS A 45 8.51 12.09 -7.07
N ARG A 46 9.12 12.87 -6.16
CA ARG A 46 10.56 12.83 -5.89
C ARG A 46 11.01 11.48 -5.33
N ILE A 47 10.24 10.86 -4.45
CA ILE A 47 10.52 9.49 -3.96
C ILE A 47 10.55 8.53 -5.15
N CYS A 48 9.60 8.62 -6.08
CA CYS A 48 9.55 7.76 -7.24
C CYS A 48 10.67 8.03 -8.25
N ASP A 49 10.89 9.29 -8.62
CA ASP A 49 11.78 9.64 -9.73
C ASP A 49 13.27 9.67 -9.33
N GLN A 50 13.57 10.10 -8.08
CA GLN A 50 14.95 10.29 -7.62
C GLN A 50 15.46 9.12 -6.82
N MET A 51 14.61 8.54 -5.96
CA MET A 51 15.01 7.48 -5.04
C MET A 51 14.64 6.09 -5.54
N TYR A 52 13.63 6.00 -6.40
CA TYR A 52 13.10 4.75 -6.95
C TYR A 52 12.68 3.71 -5.89
N TRP A 53 12.25 4.18 -4.71
CA TRP A 53 11.89 3.29 -3.60
C TRP A 53 10.67 2.43 -3.88
N GLN A 54 9.77 2.87 -4.76
CA GLN A 54 8.61 2.08 -5.19
C GLN A 54 9.01 0.81 -5.95
N GLY A 55 10.21 0.76 -6.53
CA GLY A 55 10.75 -0.40 -7.24
C GLY A 55 11.53 -1.38 -6.35
N LEU A 56 11.72 -1.07 -5.06
CA LEU A 56 12.66 -1.77 -4.20
C LEU A 56 12.43 -3.30 -4.16
N LEU A 57 11.19 -3.73 -3.87
CA LEU A 57 10.81 -5.13 -3.78
C LEU A 57 10.39 -5.75 -5.13
N VAL A 58 10.12 -4.92 -6.13
CA VAL A 58 9.66 -5.41 -7.43
C VAL A 58 10.81 -6.12 -8.14
N PRO A 59 10.62 -7.37 -8.63
CA PRO A 59 11.66 -8.09 -9.35
C PRO A 59 12.11 -7.37 -10.63
N GLU A 60 13.37 -7.56 -11.02
CA GLU A 60 13.99 -6.90 -12.16
C GLU A 60 13.25 -7.17 -13.49
N ASN A 61 12.69 -8.39 -13.67
CA ASN A 61 11.92 -8.73 -14.86
C ASN A 61 10.62 -7.93 -15.03
N TYR A 62 10.17 -7.23 -13.98
CA TYR A 62 9.06 -6.26 -14.04
C TYR A 62 9.57 -4.79 -14.01
N GLY A 63 10.89 -4.59 -14.02
CA GLY A 63 11.51 -3.26 -14.01
C GLY A 63 11.86 -2.73 -12.61
N GLY A 64 11.77 -3.53 -11.57
CA GLY A 64 12.15 -3.17 -10.21
C GLY A 64 13.64 -3.39 -9.90
N LEU A 65 13.99 -3.25 -8.62
CA LEU A 65 15.36 -3.42 -8.12
C LEU A 65 15.63 -4.85 -7.60
N GLY A 66 14.60 -5.64 -7.33
CA GLY A 66 14.73 -7.01 -6.81
C GLY A 66 15.42 -7.11 -5.45
N LEU A 67 15.41 -6.03 -4.65
CA LEU A 67 16.02 -6.01 -3.32
C LEU A 67 15.12 -6.71 -2.28
N GLY A 68 15.67 -6.88 -1.07
CA GLY A 68 15.00 -7.64 -0.02
C GLY A 68 14.32 -6.77 1.04
N TYR A 69 13.76 -7.47 2.04
CA TYR A 69 13.10 -6.80 3.16
C TYR A 69 14.07 -6.10 4.11
N VAL A 70 15.35 -6.46 4.12
CA VAL A 70 16.35 -5.79 4.96
C VAL A 70 16.58 -4.37 4.46
N GLU A 71 16.71 -4.19 3.15
CA GLU A 71 16.83 -2.89 2.49
C GLU A 71 15.53 -2.06 2.68
N LEU A 72 14.36 -2.72 2.60
CA LEU A 72 13.08 -2.08 2.90
C LEU A 72 13.03 -1.55 4.33
N VAL A 73 13.44 -2.36 5.32
CA VAL A 73 13.47 -1.96 6.74
C VAL A 73 14.42 -0.79 6.97
N ALA A 74 15.59 -0.75 6.32
CA ALA A 74 16.53 0.36 6.41
C ALA A 74 15.90 1.70 5.98
N ILE A 75 15.04 1.69 4.94
CA ILE A 75 14.29 2.89 4.50
C ILE A 75 13.13 3.20 5.47
N LEU A 76 12.35 2.17 5.86
CA LEU A 76 11.19 2.36 6.74
C LEU A 76 11.57 2.91 8.12
N GLU A 77 12.72 2.51 8.66
CA GLU A 77 13.25 3.06 9.90
C GLU A 77 13.45 4.58 9.80
N GLN A 78 14.02 5.04 8.70
CA GLN A 78 14.20 6.48 8.47
C GLN A 78 12.87 7.18 8.20
N MET A 79 11.97 6.58 7.41
CA MET A 79 10.62 7.13 7.21
C MET A 79 9.86 7.30 8.53
N GLY A 80 9.98 6.33 9.44
CA GLY A 80 9.39 6.42 10.79
C GLY A 80 10.04 7.53 11.63
N ARG A 81 11.36 7.64 11.61
CA ARG A 81 12.11 8.66 12.35
C ARG A 81 11.71 10.08 11.97
N TYR A 82 11.43 10.32 10.69
CA TYR A 82 11.05 11.63 10.16
C TYR A 82 9.55 11.79 9.94
N LEU A 83 8.73 10.83 10.36
CA LEU A 83 7.26 10.83 10.21
C LEU A 83 6.84 11.13 8.75
N CYS A 84 7.52 10.53 7.79
CA CYS A 84 7.31 10.81 6.38
C CYS A 84 5.88 10.47 5.95
N CYS A 85 5.07 11.51 5.70
CA CYS A 85 3.73 11.36 5.15
C CYS A 85 3.84 11.01 3.67
N SER A 86 3.63 9.75 3.33
CA SER A 86 3.67 9.26 1.95
C SER A 86 2.87 7.97 1.80
N PRO A 87 2.36 7.65 0.61
CA PRO A 87 1.64 6.40 0.35
C PRO A 87 2.57 5.19 0.22
N PHE A 88 3.82 5.32 0.64
CA PHE A 88 4.84 4.26 0.52
C PHE A 88 4.43 2.98 1.25
N TYR A 89 3.96 3.10 2.50
CA TYR A 89 3.56 1.93 3.29
C TYR A 89 2.41 1.16 2.62
N GLY A 90 1.33 1.85 2.27
CA GLY A 90 0.20 1.25 1.57
C GLY A 90 0.61 0.64 0.23
N SER A 91 1.40 1.36 -0.55
CA SER A 91 1.75 0.95 -1.90
C SER A 91 2.78 -0.18 -1.93
N ILE A 92 3.88 -0.05 -1.19
CA ILE A 92 5.01 -0.97 -1.31
C ILE A 92 4.91 -2.10 -0.29
N CYS A 93 4.66 -1.78 0.99
CA CYS A 93 4.60 -2.81 2.03
C CYS A 93 3.34 -3.66 1.94
N LEU A 94 2.25 -3.12 1.41
CA LEU A 94 0.97 -3.82 1.31
C LEU A 94 0.63 -4.18 -0.13
N GLY A 95 0.42 -3.21 -1.03
CA GLY A 95 -0.05 -3.43 -2.40
C GLY A 95 0.91 -4.25 -3.25
N VAL A 96 2.20 -3.87 -3.30
CA VAL A 96 3.23 -4.63 -4.04
C VAL A 96 3.38 -6.03 -3.46
N ASN A 97 3.46 -6.17 -2.13
CA ASN A 97 3.58 -7.49 -1.51
C ASN A 97 2.36 -8.39 -1.81
N ALA A 98 1.16 -7.85 -1.77
CA ALA A 98 -0.04 -8.62 -2.12
C ALA A 98 0.03 -9.13 -3.57
N LEU A 99 0.50 -8.30 -4.51
CA LEU A 99 0.72 -8.71 -5.89
C LEU A 99 1.82 -9.76 -6.03
N LEU A 100 2.96 -9.59 -5.35
CA LEU A 100 4.08 -10.53 -5.43
C LEU A 100 3.73 -11.92 -4.88
N VAL A 101 2.97 -11.96 -3.77
CA VAL A 101 2.62 -13.20 -3.07
C VAL A 101 1.44 -13.91 -3.72
N ALA A 102 0.40 -13.19 -4.10
CA ALA A 102 -0.88 -13.77 -4.51
C ALA A 102 -1.33 -13.40 -5.94
N GLY A 103 -0.66 -12.44 -6.58
CA GLY A 103 -1.01 -12.05 -7.95
C GLY A 103 -0.60 -13.09 -8.98
N THR A 104 -1.45 -13.28 -10.00
CA THR A 104 -1.09 -14.05 -11.19
C THR A 104 -0.03 -13.29 -12.00
N GLU A 105 0.71 -14.00 -12.85
CA GLU A 105 1.71 -13.37 -13.74
C GLU A 105 1.10 -12.27 -14.61
N GLN A 106 -0.13 -12.48 -15.09
CA GLN A 106 -0.86 -11.47 -15.85
C GLN A 106 -1.13 -10.21 -15.01
N GLN A 107 -1.55 -10.36 -13.75
CA GLN A 107 -1.80 -9.23 -12.84
C GLN A 107 -0.50 -8.50 -12.51
N LYS A 108 0.59 -9.22 -12.22
CA LYS A 108 1.90 -8.63 -11.98
C LYS A 108 2.37 -7.80 -13.18
N THR A 109 2.26 -8.35 -14.40
CA THR A 109 2.64 -7.67 -15.65
C THR A 109 1.81 -6.40 -15.89
N ILE A 110 0.54 -6.37 -15.47
CA ILE A 110 -0.34 -5.22 -15.67
C ILE A 110 -0.13 -4.15 -14.58
N PHE A 111 -0.03 -4.54 -13.32
CA PHE A 111 -0.12 -3.60 -12.20
C PHE A 111 1.23 -3.15 -11.65
N LEU A 112 2.26 -4.00 -11.62
CA LEU A 112 3.58 -3.58 -11.11
C LEU A 112 4.19 -2.42 -11.91
N PRO A 113 4.16 -2.39 -13.25
CA PRO A 113 4.65 -1.23 -14.01
C PRO A 113 3.89 0.06 -13.69
N GLN A 114 2.61 -0.01 -13.36
CA GLN A 114 1.82 1.17 -12.99
C GLN A 114 2.27 1.73 -11.63
N ILE A 115 2.60 0.85 -10.67
CA ILE A 115 3.13 1.25 -9.36
C ILE A 115 4.54 1.82 -9.53
N LEU A 116 5.38 1.22 -10.37
CA LEU A 116 6.70 1.76 -10.70
C LEU A 116 6.62 3.15 -11.34
N ALA A 117 5.56 3.41 -12.12
CA ALA A 117 5.27 4.74 -12.69
C ALA A 117 4.68 5.73 -11.67
N GLY A 118 4.62 5.38 -10.38
CA GLY A 118 4.18 6.26 -9.29
C GLY A 118 2.70 6.15 -8.91
N LYS A 119 1.91 5.25 -9.50
CA LYS A 119 0.56 4.96 -8.99
C LYS A 119 0.65 4.32 -7.61
N THR A 120 -0.29 4.71 -6.76
CA THR A 120 -0.39 4.21 -5.40
C THR A 120 -1.27 2.97 -5.33
N ALA A 121 -0.98 2.10 -4.37
CA ALA A 121 -1.74 0.88 -4.15
C ALA A 121 -1.96 0.64 -2.66
N THR A 122 -2.94 -0.19 -2.30
CA THR A 122 -3.12 -0.66 -0.93
C THR A 122 -3.88 -1.97 -0.91
N ILE A 123 -3.95 -2.60 0.27
CA ILE A 123 -4.79 -3.77 0.50
C ILE A 123 -5.91 -3.43 1.49
N ALA A 124 -7.12 -3.88 1.20
CA ALA A 124 -8.27 -3.78 2.07
C ALA A 124 -8.75 -5.20 2.45
N TYR A 125 -8.73 -5.50 3.73
CA TYR A 125 -9.16 -6.81 4.25
C TYR A 125 -9.88 -6.69 5.60
N THR A 126 -9.70 -5.60 6.34
CA THR A 126 -10.37 -5.37 7.62
C THR A 126 -11.83 -4.96 7.39
N GLY A 127 -12.77 -5.66 8.01
CA GLY A 127 -14.18 -5.29 8.02
C GLY A 127 -14.49 -4.16 9.03
N GLU A 128 -15.76 -3.88 9.23
CA GLU A 128 -16.24 -2.82 10.13
C GLU A 128 -15.79 -3.00 11.59
N ALA A 129 -15.66 -4.25 12.04
CA ALA A 129 -15.19 -4.56 13.39
C ALA A 129 -13.67 -4.38 13.59
N GLY A 130 -12.90 -4.17 12.51
CA GLY A 130 -11.46 -3.93 12.58
C GLY A 130 -10.61 -5.16 12.92
N GLY A 131 -11.13 -6.36 12.73
CA GLY A 131 -10.39 -7.61 12.98
C GLY A 131 -9.28 -7.86 11.95
N TRP A 132 -8.22 -8.57 12.35
CA TRP A 132 -7.01 -8.80 11.54
C TRP A 132 -6.87 -10.24 11.04
N ASP A 133 -7.76 -11.13 11.49
CA ASP A 133 -7.77 -12.53 11.09
C ASP A 133 -8.68 -12.78 9.88
N SER A 134 -8.53 -13.93 9.24
CA SER A 134 -9.33 -14.33 8.09
C SER A 134 -10.84 -14.38 8.38
N HIS A 135 -11.23 -14.68 9.62
CA HIS A 135 -12.64 -14.70 10.02
C HIS A 135 -13.28 -13.31 9.98
N SER A 136 -12.47 -12.26 10.14
CA SER A 136 -12.91 -10.87 10.15
C SER A 136 -13.23 -10.30 8.74
N ILE A 137 -12.96 -11.06 7.68
CA ILE A 137 -13.30 -10.65 6.31
C ILE A 137 -14.81 -10.77 6.11
N GLN A 138 -15.49 -9.62 6.13
CA GLN A 138 -16.96 -9.52 6.04
C GLN A 138 -17.46 -9.21 4.62
N THR A 139 -16.60 -8.64 3.77
CA THR A 139 -16.95 -8.40 2.37
C THR A 139 -17.14 -9.71 1.65
N SER A 140 -18.27 -9.83 0.95
CA SER A 140 -18.61 -11.01 0.16
C SER A 140 -18.41 -10.77 -1.32
N TYR A 141 -18.22 -11.86 -2.08
CA TYR A 141 -18.31 -11.83 -3.52
C TYR A 141 -19.17 -12.96 -4.05
N LYS A 142 -19.78 -12.72 -5.21
CA LYS A 142 -20.55 -13.69 -5.97
C LYS A 142 -20.14 -13.66 -7.43
N LYS A 143 -19.94 -14.84 -8.00
CA LYS A 143 -19.68 -14.96 -9.44
C LYS A 143 -20.96 -14.75 -10.23
N GLN A 144 -20.92 -13.88 -11.25
CA GLN A 144 -22.03 -13.58 -12.16
C GLN A 144 -21.51 -13.70 -13.61
N GLY A 145 -21.70 -14.88 -14.21
CA GLY A 145 -21.12 -15.18 -15.52
C GLY A 145 -19.60 -15.14 -15.46
N ASP A 146 -18.98 -14.28 -16.28
CA ASP A 146 -17.51 -14.08 -16.34
C ASP A 146 -17.03 -12.95 -15.40
N SER A 147 -17.94 -12.34 -14.66
CA SER A 147 -17.65 -11.24 -13.74
C SER A 147 -17.88 -11.64 -12.28
N TYR A 148 -17.44 -10.79 -11.37
CA TYR A 148 -17.67 -10.93 -9.94
C TYR A 148 -18.37 -9.66 -9.43
N CYS A 149 -19.37 -9.83 -8.56
CA CYS A 149 -19.98 -8.77 -7.81
C CYS A 149 -19.46 -8.85 -6.37
N LEU A 150 -18.84 -7.77 -5.88
CA LEU A 150 -18.38 -7.63 -4.51
C LEU A 150 -19.35 -6.73 -3.76
N ASN A 151 -19.58 -7.02 -2.47
CA ASN A 151 -20.44 -6.22 -1.60
C ASN A 151 -19.88 -6.22 -0.19
N GLY A 152 -19.71 -5.05 0.40
CA GLY A 152 -19.25 -4.90 1.78
C GLY A 152 -18.53 -3.59 2.03
N THR A 153 -18.01 -3.49 3.26
CA THR A 153 -17.29 -2.31 3.72
C THR A 153 -15.98 -2.73 4.34
N TYR A 154 -14.92 -2.04 3.95
CA TYR A 154 -13.62 -2.13 4.61
C TYR A 154 -13.37 -0.86 5.40
N ARG A 155 -12.76 -1.00 6.58
CA ARG A 155 -12.34 0.13 7.42
C ARG A 155 -10.86 0.00 7.77
N PHE A 156 -10.29 1.12 8.15
CA PHE A 156 -8.87 1.21 8.55
C PHE A 156 -7.91 0.78 7.43
N VAL A 157 -8.29 1.06 6.19
CA VAL A 157 -7.47 0.76 5.02
C VAL A 157 -6.40 1.85 4.88
N PRO A 158 -5.10 1.52 5.04
CA PRO A 158 -4.04 2.52 4.84
C PRO A 158 -4.13 3.13 3.44
N ASP A 159 -4.13 4.46 3.34
CA ASP A 159 -4.30 5.21 2.10
C ASP A 159 -5.57 4.85 1.28
N GLY A 160 -6.56 4.16 1.89
CA GLY A 160 -7.74 3.66 1.21
C GLY A 160 -8.59 4.74 0.52
N HIS A 161 -8.58 5.96 1.06
CA HIS A 161 -9.29 7.11 0.49
C HIS A 161 -8.63 7.63 -0.80
N SER A 162 -7.32 7.44 -0.99
CA SER A 162 -6.53 8.08 -2.04
C SER A 162 -5.84 7.11 -3.01
N ALA A 163 -5.62 5.84 -2.64
CA ALA A 163 -4.91 4.87 -3.49
C ALA A 163 -5.53 4.71 -4.89
N ASP A 164 -4.68 4.55 -5.92
CA ASP A 164 -5.11 4.33 -7.32
C ASP A 164 -5.52 2.88 -7.59
N ILE A 165 -4.99 1.94 -6.83
CA ILE A 165 -5.20 0.50 -7.00
C ILE A 165 -5.57 -0.09 -5.65
N LEU A 166 -6.69 -0.81 -5.60
CA LEU A 166 -7.13 -1.54 -4.41
C LEU A 166 -6.96 -3.04 -4.63
N VAL A 167 -6.27 -3.71 -3.71
CA VAL A 167 -6.33 -5.16 -3.55
C VAL A 167 -7.34 -5.45 -2.45
N LEU A 168 -8.38 -6.20 -2.74
CA LEU A 168 -9.53 -6.42 -1.85
C LEU A 168 -9.62 -7.90 -1.49
N ALA A 169 -9.67 -8.22 -0.20
CA ALA A 169 -9.95 -9.57 0.27
C ALA A 169 -11.46 -9.73 0.48
N ALA A 170 -12.08 -10.66 -0.23
CA ALA A 170 -13.51 -10.94 -0.08
C ALA A 170 -13.76 -12.44 -0.01
N ARG A 171 -14.86 -12.83 0.63
CA ARG A 171 -15.29 -14.21 0.82
C ARG A 171 -16.40 -14.56 -0.15
N GLU A 172 -16.38 -15.77 -0.69
CA GLU A 172 -17.49 -16.28 -1.49
C GLU A 172 -18.78 -16.32 -0.66
N GLU A 173 -19.89 -15.89 -1.27
CA GLU A 173 -21.20 -15.85 -0.60
C GLU A 173 -21.56 -17.25 -0.09
N GLY A 174 -21.83 -17.37 1.21
CA GLY A 174 -22.16 -18.64 1.88
C GLY A 174 -20.96 -19.41 2.45
N ALA A 175 -19.72 -19.07 2.11
CA ALA A 175 -18.53 -19.68 2.72
C ALA A 175 -18.27 -19.12 4.12
N GLN A 176 -17.55 -19.88 4.95
CA GLN A 176 -17.24 -19.52 6.34
C GLN A 176 -15.76 -19.80 6.68
N GLY A 177 -15.31 -19.18 7.75
CA GLY A 177 -13.95 -19.38 8.26
C GLY A 177 -12.88 -18.89 7.29
N GLU A 178 -11.93 -19.72 6.93
CA GLU A 178 -10.86 -19.44 5.98
C GLU A 178 -11.22 -19.82 4.54
N GLU A 179 -12.33 -20.54 4.36
CA GLU A 179 -12.76 -20.99 3.05
C GLU A 179 -13.34 -19.86 2.21
N GLY A 180 -13.21 -19.98 0.90
CA GLY A 180 -13.79 -19.07 -0.08
C GLY A 180 -13.19 -17.68 -0.11
N ILE A 181 -12.06 -17.41 0.57
CA ILE A 181 -11.39 -16.10 0.52
C ILE A 181 -10.63 -16.00 -0.81
N SER A 182 -10.88 -14.90 -1.52
CA SER A 182 -10.18 -14.54 -2.74
C SER A 182 -9.71 -13.09 -2.70
N LEU A 183 -8.63 -12.80 -3.43
CA LEU A 183 -8.16 -11.44 -3.62
C LEU A 183 -8.57 -10.91 -4.99
N PHE A 184 -9.09 -9.71 -4.98
CA PHE A 184 -9.50 -8.98 -6.18
C PHE A 184 -8.64 -7.73 -6.32
N ILE A 185 -8.26 -7.38 -7.53
CA ILE A 185 -7.54 -6.15 -7.80
C ILE A 185 -8.39 -5.24 -8.67
N LEU A 186 -8.62 -4.03 -8.19
CA LEU A 186 -9.49 -3.05 -8.84
C LEU A 186 -8.80 -1.70 -8.96
N PRO A 187 -8.83 -1.05 -10.15
CA PRO A 187 -8.59 0.38 -10.27
C PRO A 187 -9.68 1.14 -9.51
N THR A 188 -9.32 2.18 -8.78
CA THR A 188 -10.29 2.94 -7.96
C THR A 188 -11.32 3.74 -8.75
N LYS A 189 -11.16 3.85 -10.06
CA LYS A 189 -12.16 4.42 -10.98
C LYS A 189 -13.27 3.43 -11.36
N THR A 190 -13.25 2.21 -10.80
CA THR A 190 -14.33 1.24 -10.99
C THR A 190 -15.61 1.78 -10.37
N SER A 191 -16.73 1.67 -11.10
CA SER A 191 -18.04 2.13 -10.62
C SER A 191 -18.50 1.31 -9.41
N GLY A 192 -19.24 1.95 -8.49
CA GLY A 192 -19.77 1.32 -7.28
C GLY A 192 -18.81 1.40 -6.08
N ILE A 193 -17.65 2.04 -6.20
CA ILE A 193 -16.72 2.22 -5.09
C ILE A 193 -16.91 3.61 -4.48
N THR A 194 -17.21 3.67 -3.19
CA THR A 194 -17.18 4.90 -2.38
C THR A 194 -16.01 4.84 -1.41
N ARG A 195 -15.32 5.95 -1.22
CA ARG A 195 -14.16 6.04 -0.35
C ARG A 195 -14.23 7.28 0.53
N GLU A 196 -13.91 7.10 1.80
CA GLU A 196 -13.96 8.17 2.79
C GLU A 196 -12.69 8.15 3.65
N TRP A 197 -12.18 9.31 3.99
CA TRP A 197 -11.10 9.45 4.98
C TRP A 197 -11.67 9.17 6.38
N LEU A 198 -11.03 8.32 7.14
CA LEU A 198 -11.37 8.08 8.54
C LEU A 198 -10.55 9.00 9.45
N PRO A 199 -11.18 9.74 10.37
CA PRO A 199 -10.45 10.49 11.39
C PRO A 199 -9.72 9.52 12.33
N THR A 200 -8.40 9.63 12.38
CA THR A 200 -7.53 8.82 13.22
C THR A 200 -6.66 9.69 14.11
N ILE A 201 -6.14 9.14 15.21
CA ILE A 201 -5.22 9.87 16.11
C ILE A 201 -3.90 10.13 15.38
N ASP A 202 -3.37 9.13 14.69
CA ASP A 202 -2.19 9.31 13.84
C ASP A 202 -2.61 9.84 12.47
N GLN A 203 -2.36 11.12 12.25
CA GLN A 203 -2.65 11.80 10.99
C GLN A 203 -1.50 11.66 9.97
N THR A 204 -0.35 11.13 10.37
CA THR A 204 0.78 10.88 9.45
C THR A 204 0.58 9.61 8.62
N ARG A 205 -0.42 8.79 8.98
CA ARG A 205 -0.80 7.53 8.31
C ARG A 205 -2.30 7.52 8.08
N PRO A 206 -2.78 8.21 7.04
CA PRO A 206 -4.21 8.29 6.75
C PRO A 206 -4.80 6.90 6.50
N GLN A 207 -5.97 6.70 7.04
CA GLN A 207 -6.74 5.48 6.85
C GLN A 207 -8.08 5.83 6.23
N GLY A 208 -8.57 4.96 5.37
CA GLY A 208 -9.84 5.14 4.69
C GLY A 208 -10.86 4.06 4.99
N GLN A 209 -12.11 4.37 4.71
CA GLN A 209 -13.19 3.43 4.52
C GLN A 209 -13.40 3.24 3.02
N VAL A 210 -13.62 1.99 2.61
CA VAL A 210 -13.93 1.62 1.22
C VAL A 210 -15.24 0.84 1.22
N ILE A 211 -16.23 1.30 0.48
CA ILE A 211 -17.57 0.70 0.38
C ILE A 211 -17.78 0.26 -1.07
N LEU A 212 -18.30 -0.98 -1.23
CA LEU A 212 -18.60 -1.62 -2.50
C LEU A 212 -20.08 -1.93 -2.65
#